data_1e1e72aa8296f7b270376d02d6526421
#
_entry.id   1e1e72aa8296f7b270376d02d6526421
#
_cell.length_a   1.000
_cell.length_b   1.000
_cell.length_c   1.000
_cell.angle_alpha   90.00
_cell.angle_beta   90.00
_cell.angle_gamma   90.00
#
_symmetry.space_group_name_H-M   'P 1'
#
loop_
_entity.id
_entity.type
_entity.pdbx_description
1 polymer ?
#
loop_
_entity_poly.entity_id
_entity_poly.type
_entity_poly.pdbx_seq_one_letter_code
_entity_poly.pdbx_strand_id
1 'polypeptide(L)'
;HMWTRRQRQMCIRDRDEITFIDDLLTDCNLDTDLHVIMETNEALENIYNIAHASKRIVALYFGGVDMAAELRVENKWENLVHARSKLVHAGASVGVDVIDVPYLDLENMDGMRKEAEQVRNLGFTGKGSIHPKQIQILNDVFTPPKDEITKAKKILEEFNNSNTGLVVIDGKLIEKPVLREMKRKILIADKINKG
;
A
#
# COMPACT_ATOMS: atom_id res chain seq x y z
N HIS A 1 2.09 13.74 25.53
CA HIS A 1 0.71 13.92 25.05
C HIS A 1 0.56 13.15 23.74
N MET A 2 0.07 11.90 23.83
CA MET A 2 -0.34 11.15 22.65
C MET A 2 -1.62 11.81 22.12
N TRP A 3 -1.52 12.48 20.99
CA TRP A 3 -2.69 12.88 20.21
C TRP A 3 -3.26 11.62 19.59
N THR A 4 -4.33 11.09 20.15
CA THR A 4 -5.16 10.11 19.46
C THR A 4 -5.84 10.82 18.31
N ARG A 5 -5.25 10.74 17.12
CA ARG A 5 -5.96 11.09 15.88
C ARG A 5 -7.17 10.16 15.82
N ARG A 6 -8.37 10.72 15.95
CA ARG A 6 -9.60 9.96 15.74
C ARG A 6 -9.66 9.64 14.25
N GLN A 7 -9.22 8.45 13.90
CA GLN A 7 -9.48 7.90 12.57
C GLN A 7 -10.99 7.65 12.48
N ARG A 8 -11.68 8.36 11.65
CA ARG A 8 -13.02 7.99 11.24
C ARG A 8 -12.88 7.00 10.09
N GLN A 9 -13.19 5.75 10.38
CA GLN A 9 -13.44 4.75 9.35
C GLN A 9 -14.70 5.17 8.59
N MET A 10 -14.58 5.42 7.31
CA MET A 10 -15.72 5.72 6.46
C MET A 10 -15.69 4.77 5.26
N CYS A 11 -16.80 4.05 5.06
CA CYS A 11 -17.07 3.32 3.84
C CYS A 11 -17.28 4.35 2.72
N ILE A 12 -16.28 4.54 1.90
CA ILE A 12 -16.34 5.44 0.76
C ILE A 12 -16.85 4.66 -0.44
N ARG A 13 -17.84 5.20 -1.15
CA ARG A 13 -18.46 4.59 -2.33
C ARG A 13 -18.09 5.29 -3.62
N ASP A 14 -17.88 6.61 -3.55
CA ASP A 14 -17.62 7.42 -4.73
C ASP A 14 -16.67 8.60 -4.43
N ARG A 15 -16.39 9.35 -5.49
CA ARG A 15 -15.56 10.54 -5.45
C ARG A 15 -16.17 11.68 -4.64
N ASP A 16 -17.49 11.84 -4.70
CA ASP A 16 -18.18 13.01 -4.14
C ASP A 16 -18.15 12.99 -2.62
N GLU A 17 -18.19 11.80 -2.00
CA GLU A 17 -17.98 11.63 -0.56
C GLU A 17 -16.59 12.12 -0.14
N ILE A 18 -15.53 11.79 -0.88
CA ILE A 18 -14.16 12.26 -0.61
C ILE A 18 -14.06 13.77 -0.79
N THR A 19 -14.63 14.31 -1.87
CA THR A 19 -14.59 15.75 -2.16
C THR A 19 -15.30 16.52 -1.05
N PHE A 20 -16.46 16.05 -0.61
CA PHE A 20 -17.19 16.65 0.51
C PHE A 20 -16.36 16.67 1.81
N ILE A 21 -15.65 15.59 2.12
CA ILE A 21 -14.79 15.51 3.31
C ILE A 21 -13.60 16.48 3.17
N ASP A 22 -12.98 16.54 2.01
CA ASP A 22 -11.85 17.43 1.74
C ASP A 22 -12.23 18.90 1.89
N ASP A 23 -13.39 19.29 1.35
CA ASP A 23 -13.96 20.64 1.49
C ASP A 23 -14.23 20.96 2.96
N LEU A 24 -14.86 20.05 3.70
CA LEU A 24 -15.15 20.22 5.12
C LEU A 24 -13.86 20.39 5.95
N LEU A 25 -12.83 19.57 5.69
CA LEU A 25 -11.54 19.68 6.38
C LEU A 25 -10.85 21.00 6.05
N THR A 26 -10.98 21.47 4.83
CA THR A 26 -10.43 22.74 4.36
C THR A 26 -11.13 23.91 5.03
N ASP A 27 -12.46 23.92 5.08
CA ASP A 27 -13.26 24.95 5.75
C ASP A 27 -12.98 25.03 7.26
N CYS A 28 -12.72 23.88 7.88
CA CYS A 28 -12.31 23.78 9.28
C CYS A 28 -10.83 24.10 9.52
N ASN A 29 -10.06 24.43 8.49
CA ASN A 29 -8.60 24.66 8.55
C ASN A 29 -7.84 23.49 9.21
N LEU A 30 -8.23 22.24 8.91
CA LEU A 30 -7.63 21.02 9.44
C LEU A 30 -6.64 20.43 8.42
N ASP A 31 -5.38 20.29 8.82
CA ASP A 31 -4.36 19.56 8.07
C ASP A 31 -4.37 18.09 8.49
N THR A 32 -5.26 17.30 7.86
CA THR A 32 -5.50 15.87 8.20
C THR A 32 -5.38 15.02 6.96
N ASP A 33 -4.60 13.95 7.08
CA ASP A 33 -4.49 12.93 6.04
C ASP A 33 -5.76 12.05 6.00
N LEU A 34 -6.12 11.60 4.80
CA LEU A 34 -7.23 10.68 4.58
C LEU A 34 -6.71 9.26 4.31
N HIS A 35 -7.27 8.31 5.05
CA HIS A 35 -7.09 6.88 4.87
C HIS A 35 -8.42 6.30 4.41
N VAL A 36 -8.48 5.83 3.17
CA VAL A 36 -9.73 5.43 2.52
C VAL A 36 -9.84 3.92 2.44
N ILE A 37 -11.00 3.36 2.87
CA ILE A 37 -11.24 1.91 2.85
C ILE A 37 -12.13 1.56 1.67
N MET A 38 -11.67 0.62 0.85
CA MET A 38 -12.35 0.05 -0.30
C MET A 38 -12.92 -1.31 0.09
N GLU A 39 -14.22 -1.38 0.34
CA GLU A 39 -14.89 -2.59 0.87
C GLU A 39 -16.21 -2.92 0.17
N THR A 40 -16.61 -2.11 -0.84
CA THR A 40 -17.80 -2.33 -1.64
C THR A 40 -17.47 -2.44 -3.13
N ASN A 41 -18.35 -3.13 -3.89
CA ASN A 41 -18.21 -3.20 -5.34
C ASN A 41 -18.31 -1.83 -6.00
N GLU A 42 -19.18 -0.96 -5.49
CA GLU A 42 -19.33 0.40 -6.00
C GLU A 42 -18.03 1.20 -5.84
N ALA A 43 -17.41 1.15 -4.65
CA ALA A 43 -16.11 1.77 -4.42
C ALA A 43 -15.03 1.18 -5.33
N LEU A 44 -15.04 -0.14 -5.54
CA LEU A 44 -14.07 -0.81 -6.40
C LEU A 44 -14.21 -0.41 -7.88
N GLU A 45 -15.43 -0.19 -8.39
CA GLU A 45 -15.64 0.33 -9.73
C GLU A 45 -15.21 1.80 -9.86
N ASN A 46 -15.40 2.60 -8.82
CA ASN A 46 -15.04 4.00 -8.78
C ASN A 46 -13.61 4.29 -8.29
N ILE A 47 -12.81 3.26 -8.03
CA ILE A 47 -11.56 3.35 -7.28
C ILE A 47 -10.56 4.38 -7.83
N TYR A 48 -10.44 4.53 -9.15
CA TYR A 48 -9.57 5.53 -9.76
C TYR A 48 -10.06 6.95 -9.48
N ASN A 49 -11.36 7.19 -9.59
CA ASN A 49 -11.95 8.49 -9.32
C ASN A 49 -11.80 8.86 -7.84
N ILE A 50 -11.98 7.88 -6.95
CA ILE A 50 -11.79 8.04 -5.51
C ILE A 50 -10.32 8.37 -5.21
N ALA A 51 -9.38 7.61 -5.75
CA ALA A 51 -7.94 7.81 -5.50
C ALA A 51 -7.45 9.19 -5.95
N HIS A 52 -8.06 9.78 -6.98
CA HIS A 52 -7.71 11.10 -7.51
C HIS A 52 -8.55 12.25 -6.91
N ALA A 53 -9.47 11.96 -5.99
CA ALA A 53 -10.43 12.95 -5.50
C ALA A 53 -9.80 14.01 -4.60
N SER A 54 -8.77 13.66 -3.82
CA SER A 54 -8.09 14.58 -2.90
C SER A 54 -6.61 14.25 -2.77
N LYS A 55 -5.78 15.28 -2.62
CA LYS A 55 -4.36 15.16 -2.29
C LYS A 55 -4.10 14.77 -0.83
N ARG A 56 -5.13 14.83 0.01
CA ARG A 56 -5.06 14.38 1.41
C ARG A 56 -5.08 12.86 1.54
N ILE A 57 -5.45 12.12 0.47
CA ILE A 57 -5.40 10.66 0.49
C ILE A 57 -3.93 10.23 0.50
N VAL A 58 -3.53 9.55 1.57
CA VAL A 58 -2.16 9.02 1.75
C VAL A 58 -2.13 7.50 1.70
N ALA A 59 -3.27 6.84 1.91
CA ALA A 59 -3.36 5.38 1.84
C ALA A 59 -4.76 4.91 1.43
N LEU A 60 -4.78 3.82 0.65
CA LEU A 60 -5.97 3.04 0.32
C LEU A 60 -5.92 1.70 1.07
N TYR A 61 -6.99 1.36 1.76
CA TYR A 61 -7.12 0.12 2.54
C TYR A 61 -8.08 -0.83 1.85
N PHE A 62 -7.73 -2.11 1.85
CA PHE A 62 -8.61 -3.16 1.34
C PHE A 62 -9.47 -3.72 2.47
N GLY A 63 -10.79 -3.57 2.36
CA GLY A 63 -11.79 -4.14 3.27
C GLY A 63 -12.22 -5.53 2.82
N GLY A 64 -11.32 -6.52 2.91
CA GLY A 64 -11.51 -7.83 2.28
C GLY A 64 -12.67 -8.65 2.84
N VAL A 65 -13.04 -8.48 4.12
CA VAL A 65 -14.16 -9.21 4.73
C VAL A 65 -15.49 -8.74 4.15
N ASP A 66 -15.70 -7.43 4.11
CA ASP A 66 -16.92 -6.83 3.59
C ASP A 66 -17.01 -7.00 2.07
N MET A 67 -15.89 -6.87 1.36
CA MET A 67 -15.80 -7.18 -0.07
C MET A 67 -16.19 -8.64 -0.37
N ALA A 68 -15.73 -9.61 0.42
CA ALA A 68 -16.09 -11.02 0.23
C ALA A 68 -17.58 -11.25 0.47
N ALA A 69 -18.15 -10.61 1.49
CA ALA A 69 -19.57 -10.68 1.79
C ALA A 69 -20.42 -10.10 0.64
N GLU A 70 -20.03 -8.95 0.10
CA GLU A 70 -20.72 -8.32 -1.01
C GLU A 70 -20.62 -9.14 -2.31
N LEU A 71 -19.46 -9.73 -2.58
CA LEU A 71 -19.25 -10.66 -3.70
C LEU A 71 -19.92 -12.03 -3.50
N ARG A 72 -20.41 -12.33 -2.28
CA ARG A 72 -21.00 -13.62 -1.90
C ARG A 72 -20.02 -14.79 -2.05
N VAL A 73 -18.77 -14.56 -1.69
CA VAL A 73 -17.69 -15.55 -1.75
C VAL A 73 -17.04 -15.72 -0.39
N GLU A 74 -16.29 -16.80 -0.21
CA GLU A 74 -15.44 -16.94 0.96
C GLU A 74 -14.27 -15.95 0.91
N ASN A 75 -13.87 -15.41 2.06
CA ASN A 75 -12.70 -14.54 2.18
C ASN A 75 -11.41 -15.35 1.99
N LYS A 76 -11.15 -15.74 0.74
CA LYS A 76 -9.94 -16.45 0.31
C LYS A 76 -9.19 -15.63 -0.72
N TRP A 77 -7.88 -15.87 -0.81
CA TRP A 77 -6.99 -15.18 -1.74
C TRP A 77 -7.51 -15.21 -3.18
N GLU A 78 -7.88 -16.39 -3.67
CA GLU A 78 -8.28 -16.64 -5.07
C GLU A 78 -9.51 -15.82 -5.45
N ASN A 79 -10.45 -15.66 -4.51
CA ASN A 79 -11.71 -14.96 -4.74
C ASN A 79 -11.53 -13.42 -4.76
N LEU A 80 -10.50 -12.92 -4.08
CA LEU A 80 -10.31 -11.48 -3.85
C LEU A 80 -9.10 -10.88 -4.56
N VAL A 81 -8.29 -11.69 -5.26
CA VAL A 81 -7.07 -11.20 -5.92
C VAL A 81 -7.37 -10.14 -6.98
N HIS A 82 -8.51 -10.23 -7.68
CA HIS A 82 -8.92 -9.22 -8.65
C HIS A 82 -9.17 -7.86 -7.99
N ALA A 83 -9.93 -7.84 -6.90
CA ALA A 83 -10.21 -6.61 -6.16
C ALA A 83 -8.93 -6.00 -5.59
N ARG A 84 -8.06 -6.84 -5.01
CA ARG A 84 -6.73 -6.41 -4.54
C ARG A 84 -5.90 -5.81 -5.67
N SER A 85 -5.89 -6.41 -6.84
CA SER A 85 -5.14 -5.90 -8.01
C SER A 85 -5.64 -4.52 -8.45
N LYS A 86 -6.96 -4.33 -8.54
CA LYS A 86 -7.55 -3.01 -8.86
C LYS A 86 -7.11 -1.94 -7.86
N LEU A 87 -7.07 -2.27 -6.56
CA LEU A 87 -6.60 -1.35 -5.51
C LEU A 87 -5.13 -0.95 -5.69
N VAL A 88 -4.26 -1.93 -5.97
CA VAL A 88 -2.84 -1.67 -6.23
C VAL A 88 -2.66 -0.76 -7.45
N HIS A 89 -3.38 -1.01 -8.54
CA HIS A 89 -3.35 -0.16 -9.72
C HIS A 89 -3.76 1.27 -9.42
N ALA A 90 -4.84 1.46 -8.67
CA ALA A 90 -5.33 2.79 -8.30
C ALA A 90 -4.34 3.52 -7.39
N GLY A 91 -3.83 2.88 -6.34
CA GLY A 91 -2.84 3.46 -5.44
C GLY A 91 -1.54 3.84 -6.17
N ALA A 92 -1.07 2.98 -7.09
CA ALA A 92 0.11 3.25 -7.89
C ALA A 92 -0.07 4.46 -8.83
N SER A 93 -1.29 4.71 -9.34
CA SER A 93 -1.57 5.83 -10.24
C SER A 93 -1.41 7.20 -9.58
N VAL A 94 -1.62 7.28 -8.27
CA VAL A 94 -1.50 8.52 -7.46
C VAL A 94 -0.31 8.49 -6.50
N GLY A 95 0.38 7.35 -6.39
CA GLY A 95 1.59 7.22 -5.57
C GLY A 95 1.35 7.11 -4.06
N VAL A 96 0.16 6.64 -3.65
CA VAL A 96 -0.20 6.45 -2.23
C VAL A 96 0.07 5.04 -1.76
N ASP A 97 0.13 4.85 -0.45
CA ASP A 97 0.28 3.53 0.15
C ASP A 97 -0.98 2.67 -0.03
N VAL A 98 -0.79 1.35 -0.15
CA VAL A 98 -1.88 0.38 -0.30
C VAL A 98 -1.74 -0.67 0.80
N ILE A 99 -2.77 -0.79 1.64
CA ILE A 99 -2.74 -1.61 2.85
C ILE A 99 -3.80 -2.71 2.75
N ASP A 100 -3.38 -3.96 2.92
CA ASP A 100 -4.30 -5.11 2.89
C ASP A 100 -5.01 -5.32 4.23
N VAL A 101 -6.11 -6.06 4.17
CA VAL A 101 -6.90 -6.47 5.34
C VAL A 101 -6.07 -7.27 6.35
N PRO A 102 -6.36 -7.18 7.68
CA PRO A 102 -5.70 -8.00 8.67
C PRO A 102 -5.92 -9.50 8.45
N TYR A 103 -4.97 -10.31 8.88
CA TYR A 103 -5.13 -11.76 8.95
C TYR A 103 -5.87 -12.15 10.24
N LEU A 104 -6.98 -12.89 10.11
CA LEU A 104 -7.91 -13.09 11.22
C LEU A 104 -7.58 -14.31 12.09
N ASP A 105 -6.89 -15.32 11.54
CA ASP A 105 -6.52 -16.52 12.30
C ASP A 105 -5.25 -16.27 13.13
N LEU A 106 -5.44 -15.99 14.43
CA LEU A 106 -4.35 -15.66 15.34
C LEU A 106 -3.49 -16.87 15.77
N GLU A 107 -3.92 -18.08 15.45
CA GLU A 107 -3.18 -19.31 15.76
C GLU A 107 -2.31 -19.77 14.59
N ASN A 108 -2.56 -19.28 13.37
CA ASN A 108 -1.86 -19.67 12.16
C ASN A 108 -0.91 -18.55 11.67
N MET A 109 0.19 -18.35 12.39
CA MET A 109 1.17 -17.30 12.03
C MET A 109 1.94 -17.62 10.74
N ASP A 110 2.13 -18.88 10.38
CA ASP A 110 2.76 -19.28 9.11
C ASP A 110 1.87 -18.96 7.92
N GLY A 111 0.57 -19.21 8.04
CA GLY A 111 -0.43 -18.79 7.05
C GLY A 111 -0.46 -17.27 6.86
N MET A 112 -0.37 -16.53 7.97
CA MET A 112 -0.29 -15.08 7.94
C MET A 112 0.97 -14.59 7.19
N ARG A 113 2.14 -15.14 7.46
CA ARG A 113 3.40 -14.80 6.76
C ARG A 113 3.26 -15.05 5.26
N LYS A 114 2.76 -16.22 4.90
CA LYS A 114 2.54 -16.60 3.49
C LYS A 114 1.61 -15.62 2.76
N GLU A 115 0.48 -15.27 3.38
CA GLU A 115 -0.45 -14.29 2.81
C GLU A 115 0.19 -12.90 2.70
N ALA A 116 0.92 -12.46 3.73
CA ALA A 116 1.62 -11.17 3.70
C ALA A 116 2.66 -11.11 2.57
N GLU A 117 3.39 -12.19 2.31
CA GLU A 117 4.34 -12.30 1.18
C GLU A 117 3.60 -12.23 -0.17
N GLN A 118 2.46 -12.91 -0.32
CA GLN A 118 1.62 -12.82 -1.53
C GLN A 118 1.13 -11.39 -1.77
N VAL A 119 0.65 -10.75 -0.72
CA VAL A 119 0.16 -9.36 -0.73
C VAL A 119 1.29 -8.39 -1.14
N ARG A 120 2.46 -8.51 -0.52
CA ARG A 120 3.65 -7.71 -0.89
C ARG A 120 4.02 -7.92 -2.37
N ASN A 121 4.04 -9.16 -2.83
CA ASN A 121 4.38 -9.49 -4.21
C ASN A 121 3.36 -8.95 -5.22
N LEU A 122 2.08 -8.80 -4.82
CA LEU A 122 1.05 -8.17 -5.63
C LEU A 122 1.24 -6.65 -5.74
N GLY A 123 1.98 -6.02 -4.82
CA GLY A 123 2.29 -4.59 -4.85
C GLY A 123 1.75 -3.77 -3.68
N PHE A 124 1.16 -4.40 -2.68
CA PHE A 124 0.79 -3.72 -1.45
C PHE A 124 2.03 -3.21 -0.70
N THR A 125 1.86 -2.12 0.04
CA THR A 125 2.93 -1.49 0.83
C THR A 125 2.88 -1.88 2.31
N GLY A 126 1.77 -2.48 2.73
CA GLY A 126 1.56 -2.95 4.09
C GLY A 126 0.35 -3.86 4.22
N LYS A 127 0.13 -4.34 5.44
CA LYS A 127 -1.02 -5.16 5.83
C LYS A 127 -1.46 -4.77 7.23
N GLY A 128 -2.76 -4.70 7.47
CA GLY A 128 -3.33 -4.43 8.78
C GLY A 128 -2.94 -5.49 9.81
N SER A 129 -2.87 -5.08 11.09
CA SER A 129 -2.66 -5.97 12.22
C SER A 129 -3.75 -5.76 13.26
N ILE A 130 -4.28 -6.86 13.79
CA ILE A 130 -5.27 -6.88 14.88
C ILE A 130 -4.70 -7.43 16.18
N HIS A 131 -3.45 -7.90 16.19
CA HIS A 131 -2.82 -8.45 17.38
C HIS A 131 -1.30 -8.19 17.39
N PRO A 132 -0.69 -7.87 18.55
CA PRO A 132 0.75 -7.61 18.65
C PRO A 132 1.67 -8.73 18.13
N LYS A 133 1.25 -10.01 18.24
CA LYS A 133 1.99 -11.15 17.67
C LYS A 133 2.25 -11.03 16.17
N GLN A 134 1.41 -10.30 15.45
CA GLN A 134 1.49 -10.13 13.99
C GLN A 134 2.53 -9.09 13.58
N ILE A 135 2.84 -8.12 14.45
CA ILE A 135 3.64 -6.93 14.10
C ILE A 135 5.03 -7.32 13.59
N GLN A 136 5.73 -8.21 14.32
CA GLN A 136 7.09 -8.60 13.94
C GLN A 136 7.11 -9.27 12.55
N ILE A 137 6.16 -10.17 12.30
CA ILE A 137 6.06 -10.89 11.02
C ILE A 137 5.80 -9.90 9.87
N LEU A 138 4.87 -8.95 10.07
CA LEU A 138 4.57 -7.95 9.06
C LEU A 138 5.77 -7.03 8.79
N ASN A 139 6.45 -6.60 9.84
CA ASN A 139 7.67 -5.80 9.68
C ASN A 139 8.75 -6.56 8.92
N ASP A 140 8.97 -7.85 9.23
CA ASP A 140 9.93 -8.68 8.50
C ASP A 140 9.57 -8.80 7.02
N VAL A 141 8.28 -8.99 6.71
CA VAL A 141 7.81 -9.16 5.33
C VAL A 141 7.89 -7.86 4.53
N PHE A 142 7.44 -6.74 5.08
CA PHE A 142 7.34 -5.47 4.33
C PHE A 142 8.62 -4.62 4.39
N THR A 143 9.58 -4.95 5.24
CA THR A 143 10.89 -4.28 5.27
C THR A 143 11.81 -4.88 4.20
N PRO A 144 12.35 -4.07 3.27
CA PRO A 144 13.32 -4.58 2.30
C PRO A 144 14.58 -5.11 3.01
N PRO A 145 15.10 -6.31 2.65
CA PRO A 145 16.34 -6.84 3.18
C PRO A 145 17.54 -5.91 2.95
N LYS A 146 18.51 -5.92 3.87
CA LYS A 146 19.67 -5.02 3.80
C LYS A 146 20.51 -5.20 2.54
N ASP A 147 20.63 -6.42 2.04
CA ASP A 147 21.32 -6.75 0.80
C ASP A 147 20.60 -6.18 -0.42
N GLU A 148 19.26 -6.22 -0.45
CA GLU A 148 18.46 -5.58 -1.50
C GLU A 148 18.62 -4.05 -1.49
N ILE A 149 18.69 -3.43 -0.30
CA ILE A 149 18.92 -2.00 -0.16
C ILE A 149 20.31 -1.62 -0.67
N THR A 150 21.32 -2.40 -0.29
CA THR A 150 22.71 -2.18 -0.73
C THR A 150 22.82 -2.30 -2.26
N LYS A 151 22.18 -3.33 -2.82
CA LYS A 151 22.11 -3.52 -4.27
C LYS A 151 21.38 -2.38 -4.97
N ALA A 152 20.26 -1.91 -4.40
CA ALA A 152 19.50 -0.78 -4.94
C ALA A 152 20.34 0.50 -4.98
N LYS A 153 21.09 0.79 -3.91
CA LYS A 153 22.00 1.96 -3.86
C LYS A 153 23.08 1.88 -4.93
N LYS A 154 23.73 0.71 -5.06
CA LYS A 154 24.76 0.47 -6.10
C LYS A 154 24.20 0.70 -7.51
N ILE A 155 23.03 0.13 -7.81
CA ILE A 155 22.37 0.29 -9.11
C ILE A 155 22.10 1.76 -9.42
N LEU A 156 21.59 2.53 -8.45
CA LEU A 156 21.34 3.96 -8.62
C LEU A 156 22.61 4.78 -8.85
N GLU A 157 23.68 4.45 -8.13
CA GLU A 157 24.98 5.12 -8.28
C GLU A 157 25.59 4.87 -9.68
N GLU A 158 25.63 3.61 -10.11
CA GLU A 158 26.15 3.25 -11.43
C GLU A 158 25.31 3.88 -12.55
N PHE A 159 24.00 3.91 -12.40
CA PHE A 159 23.12 4.55 -13.39
C PHE A 159 23.34 6.07 -13.47
N ASN A 160 23.47 6.74 -12.32
CA ASN A 160 23.71 8.19 -12.29
C ASN A 160 25.06 8.60 -12.87
N ASN A 161 26.04 7.69 -12.80
CA ASN A 161 27.38 7.89 -13.39
C ASN A 161 27.42 7.57 -14.89
N SER A 162 26.35 6.96 -15.43
CA SER A 162 26.27 6.62 -16.85
C SER A 162 25.68 7.77 -17.67
N ASN A 163 26.31 8.12 -18.77
CA ASN A 163 25.84 9.16 -19.68
C ASN A 163 24.80 8.66 -20.72
N THR A 164 24.50 7.35 -20.72
CA THR A 164 23.70 6.72 -21.79
C THR A 164 22.25 6.49 -21.41
N GLY A 165 21.88 6.63 -20.13
CA GLY A 165 20.53 6.31 -19.64
C GLY A 165 20.18 4.82 -19.64
N LEU A 166 21.17 3.96 -19.99
CA LEU A 166 21.09 2.50 -19.99
C LEU A 166 22.37 1.95 -19.35
N VAL A 167 22.23 1.03 -18.41
CA VAL A 167 23.36 0.37 -17.73
C VAL A 167 23.10 -1.12 -17.65
N VAL A 168 24.14 -1.92 -17.87
CA VAL A 168 24.09 -3.36 -17.65
C VAL A 168 24.79 -3.68 -16.33
N ILE A 169 24.05 -4.21 -15.34
CA ILE A 169 24.58 -4.60 -14.05
C ILE A 169 24.24 -6.07 -13.83
N ASP A 170 25.24 -6.88 -13.48
CA ASP A 170 25.12 -8.33 -13.30
C ASP A 170 24.42 -9.02 -14.50
N GLY A 171 24.73 -8.57 -15.73
CA GLY A 171 24.13 -9.11 -16.96
C GLY A 171 22.68 -8.71 -17.23
N LYS A 172 22.11 -7.82 -16.44
CA LYS A 172 20.74 -7.32 -16.62
C LYS A 172 20.73 -5.87 -17.07
N LEU A 173 19.93 -5.60 -18.08
CA LEU A 173 19.69 -4.23 -18.53
C LEU A 173 18.87 -3.47 -17.48
N ILE A 174 19.38 -2.34 -17.04
CA ILE A 174 18.73 -1.43 -16.08
C ILE A 174 18.18 -0.23 -16.81
N GLU A 175 16.88 -0.09 -16.77
CA GLU A 175 16.13 1.01 -17.38
C GLU A 175 15.43 1.86 -16.31
N LYS A 176 14.91 3.04 -16.72
CA LYS A 176 14.19 3.95 -15.80
C LYS A 176 13.10 3.30 -14.94
N PRO A 177 12.28 2.34 -15.41
CA PRO A 177 11.30 1.65 -14.56
C PRO A 177 11.94 0.91 -13.38
N VAL A 178 13.07 0.21 -13.61
CA VAL A 178 13.81 -0.50 -12.56
C VAL A 178 14.34 0.47 -11.50
N LEU A 179 14.76 1.66 -11.90
CA LEU A 179 15.23 2.68 -10.97
C LEU A 179 14.14 3.21 -10.02
N ARG A 180 12.88 3.25 -10.49
CA ARG A 180 11.74 3.64 -9.64
C ARG A 180 11.56 2.64 -8.50
N GLU A 181 11.67 1.34 -8.81
CA GLU A 181 11.62 0.28 -7.80
C GLU A 181 12.78 0.40 -6.80
N MET A 182 14.01 0.61 -7.28
CA MET A 182 15.18 0.78 -6.42
C MET A 182 15.04 1.99 -5.50
N LYS A 183 14.59 3.14 -6.01
CA LYS A 183 14.31 4.34 -5.22
C LYS A 183 13.26 4.08 -4.15
N ARG A 184 12.18 3.38 -4.49
CA ARG A 184 11.12 3.02 -3.54
C ARG A 184 11.66 2.16 -2.40
N LYS A 185 12.47 1.13 -2.68
CA LYS A 185 13.10 0.27 -1.65
C LYS A 185 13.94 1.09 -0.66
N ILE A 186 14.74 2.02 -1.17
CA ILE A 186 15.56 2.90 -0.34
C ILE A 186 14.71 3.82 0.52
N LEU A 187 13.66 4.44 -0.05
CA LEU A 187 12.75 5.31 0.70
C LEU A 187 12.04 4.57 1.85
N ILE A 188 11.61 3.33 1.63
CA ILE A 188 11.01 2.50 2.69
C ILE A 188 12.03 2.25 3.80
N ALA A 189 13.26 1.85 3.45
CA ALA A 189 14.32 1.62 4.42
C ALA A 189 14.68 2.88 5.22
N ASP A 190 14.75 4.03 4.58
CA ASP A 190 15.05 5.30 5.24
C ASP A 190 13.93 5.76 6.19
N LYS A 191 12.65 5.50 5.84
CA LYS A 191 11.51 5.76 6.74
C LYS A 191 11.58 4.90 8.01
N ILE A 192 11.87 3.60 7.86
CA ILE A 192 11.98 2.65 8.98
C ILE A 192 13.14 3.02 9.92
N ASN A 193 14.27 3.47 9.39
CA ASN A 193 15.44 3.85 10.19
C ASN A 193 15.28 5.19 10.93
N LYS A 194 14.27 5.99 10.60
CA LYS A 194 13.98 7.30 11.23
C LYS A 194 12.90 7.24 12.30
N GLY A 195 12.17 6.15 12.42
CA GLY A 195 11.13 5.92 13.42
C GLY A 195 11.60 5.06 14.58
#